data_a0fde7507812280e2bf454509c04a3c3
#
_entry.id   a0fde7507812280e2bf454509c04a3c3
#
_cell.length_a   1.000
_cell.length_b   1.000
_cell.length_c   1.000
_cell.angle_alpha   90.00
_cell.angle_beta   90.00
_cell.angle_gamma   90.00
#
_symmetry.space_group_name_H-M   'P 1'
#
loop_
_entity.id
_entity.type
_entity.pdbx_description
1 polymer ?
#
loop_
_entity_poly.entity_id
_entity_poly.type
_entity_poly.pdbx_seq_one_letter_code
_entity_poly.pdbx_strand_id
1 'polypeptide(L)'
;MTTSTYIPVGRYTDEYCKALTENYKRDTIRSMEYNLKKDPTCTYSKDQLAKIVSGTANLDKFRYYEGKKYLKVVREEFDTFQGRNKWRDTTVHAFIDRVTGEVYKPASWKAPAKHVRFNLSNDLDRQNLHDPNFVGWAGGYLYMR
;
A
#
# COMPACT_ATOMS: atom_id res chain seq x y z
N MET A 1 -19.04 7.51 -33.29
CA MET A 1 -18.40 6.41 -32.60
C MET A 1 -18.26 6.73 -31.11
N THR A 2 -18.81 5.91 -30.29
CA THR A 2 -18.67 6.10 -28.86
C THR A 2 -17.33 5.56 -28.40
N THR A 3 -16.55 6.42 -27.81
CA THR A 3 -15.34 5.99 -27.12
C THR A 3 -15.73 5.20 -25.89
N SER A 4 -15.09 4.09 -25.69
CA SER A 4 -15.28 3.31 -24.47
C SER A 4 -14.87 4.16 -23.26
N THR A 5 -15.79 4.29 -22.29
CA THR A 5 -15.49 4.95 -21.04
C THR A 5 -15.00 3.94 -19.99
N TYR A 6 -14.79 2.69 -20.41
CA TYR A 6 -14.33 1.65 -19.51
C TYR A 6 -12.91 1.94 -19.01
N ILE A 7 -12.77 1.92 -17.69
CA ILE A 7 -11.49 2.08 -17.02
C ILE A 7 -11.24 0.80 -16.23
N PRO A 8 -10.09 0.13 -16.40
CA PRO A 8 -9.81 -1.10 -15.67
C PRO A 8 -9.37 -0.78 -14.23
N VAL A 9 -10.28 -0.24 -13.43
CA VAL A 9 -10.00 0.23 -12.07
C VAL A 9 -9.41 -0.86 -11.19
N GLY A 10 -9.92 -2.09 -11.30
CA GLY A 10 -9.39 -3.21 -10.51
C GLY A 10 -7.93 -3.48 -10.81
N ARG A 11 -7.54 -3.50 -12.09
CA ARG A 11 -6.15 -3.69 -12.48
C ARG A 11 -5.27 -2.53 -12.02
N TYR A 12 -5.76 -1.30 -12.16
CA TYR A 12 -5.04 -0.11 -11.69
C TYR A 12 -4.88 -0.13 -10.16
N THR A 13 -5.90 -0.59 -9.45
CA THR A 13 -5.85 -0.73 -7.99
C THR A 13 -4.83 -1.80 -7.58
N ASP A 14 -4.76 -2.91 -8.33
CA ASP A 14 -3.76 -3.95 -8.07
C ASP A 14 -2.34 -3.41 -8.22
N GLU A 15 -2.08 -2.64 -9.27
CA GLU A 15 -0.78 -1.99 -9.46
C GLU A 15 -0.47 -0.98 -8.37
N TYR A 16 -1.48 -0.26 -7.89
CA TYR A 16 -1.35 0.64 -6.75
C TYR A 16 -0.93 -0.13 -5.49
N CYS A 17 -1.58 -1.25 -5.22
CA CYS A 17 -1.24 -2.12 -4.08
C CYS A 17 0.19 -2.65 -4.19
N LYS A 18 0.63 -3.01 -5.38
CA LYS A 18 2.01 -3.45 -5.62
C LYS A 18 3.01 -2.34 -5.34
N ALA A 19 2.70 -1.11 -5.75
CA ALA A 19 3.55 0.04 -5.49
C ALA A 19 3.69 0.30 -3.98
N LEU A 20 2.58 0.21 -3.25
CA LEU A 20 2.58 0.37 -1.79
C LEU A 20 3.41 -0.72 -1.10
N THR A 21 3.26 -1.96 -1.54
CA THR A 21 4.00 -3.10 -1.01
C THR A 21 5.50 -2.92 -1.25
N GLU A 22 5.88 -2.50 -2.44
CA GLU A 22 7.28 -2.23 -2.77
C GLU A 22 7.83 -1.05 -1.98
N ASN A 23 7.04 0.01 -1.80
CA ASN A 23 7.44 1.16 -0.98
C ASN A 23 7.73 0.73 0.46
N TYR A 24 6.87 -0.10 1.03
CA TYR A 24 7.06 -0.61 2.39
C TYR A 24 8.36 -1.40 2.50
N LYS A 25 8.64 -2.26 1.54
CA LYS A 25 9.86 -3.06 1.50
C LYS A 25 11.10 -2.17 1.43
N ARG A 26 11.11 -1.19 0.53
CA ARG A 26 12.23 -0.25 0.37
C ARG A 26 12.47 0.56 1.63
N ASP A 27 11.41 1.02 2.28
CA ASP A 27 11.50 1.79 3.52
C ASP A 27 12.03 0.93 4.67
N THR A 28 11.59 -0.32 4.75
CA THR A 28 12.08 -1.27 5.76
C THR A 28 13.58 -1.54 5.58
N ILE A 29 14.01 -1.78 4.34
CA ILE A 29 15.44 -1.99 4.04
C ILE A 29 16.25 -0.77 4.47
N ARG A 30 15.78 0.42 4.11
CA ARG A 30 16.44 1.68 4.45
C ARG A 30 16.58 1.85 5.96
N SER A 31 15.53 1.51 6.71
CA SER A 31 15.54 1.58 8.18
C SER A 31 16.54 0.61 8.78
N MET A 32 16.60 -0.63 8.26
CA MET A 32 17.53 -1.63 8.76
C MET A 32 18.99 -1.24 8.46
N GLU A 33 19.23 -0.71 7.26
CA GLU A 33 20.56 -0.22 6.88
C GLU A 33 20.99 0.96 7.75
N TYR A 34 20.07 1.87 8.04
CA TYR A 34 20.33 3.00 8.94
C TYR A 34 20.70 2.50 10.35
N ASN A 35 19.97 1.52 10.87
CA ASN A 35 20.26 0.94 12.18
C ASN A 35 21.65 0.32 12.23
N LEU A 36 22.05 -0.39 11.18
CA LEU A 36 23.38 -1.00 11.08
C LEU A 36 24.49 0.03 10.94
N LYS A 37 24.19 1.17 10.32
CA LYS A 37 25.14 2.25 10.22
C LYS A 37 25.43 2.86 11.58
N LYS A 38 24.42 2.96 12.44
CA LYS A 38 24.56 3.45 13.81
C LYS A 38 25.15 2.41 14.74
N ASP A 39 24.76 1.15 14.57
CA ASP A 39 25.21 0.05 15.41
C ASP A 39 25.46 -1.19 14.54
N PRO A 40 26.71 -1.39 14.06
CA PRO A 40 27.05 -2.55 13.23
C PRO A 40 26.85 -3.89 13.91
N THR A 41 26.65 -3.92 15.22
CA THR A 41 26.44 -5.16 15.98
C THR A 41 24.97 -5.52 16.14
N CYS A 42 24.05 -4.72 15.56
CA CYS A 42 22.61 -4.96 15.67
C CYS A 42 22.21 -6.24 14.94
N THR A 43 22.07 -7.33 15.68
CA THR A 43 21.73 -8.64 15.12
C THR A 43 20.32 -8.65 14.51
N TYR A 44 19.38 -7.95 15.13
CA TYR A 44 18.01 -7.85 14.60
C TYR A 44 17.99 -7.30 13.17
N SER A 45 18.69 -6.18 12.94
CA SER A 45 18.73 -5.58 11.61
C SER A 45 19.43 -6.47 10.59
N LYS A 46 20.52 -7.13 10.98
CA LYS A 46 21.23 -8.09 10.12
C LYS A 46 20.31 -9.24 9.72
N ASP A 47 19.61 -9.82 10.70
CA ASP A 47 18.71 -10.95 10.46
C ASP A 47 17.55 -10.57 9.55
N GLN A 48 16.95 -9.39 9.77
CA GLN A 48 15.85 -8.89 8.94
C GLN A 48 16.30 -8.68 7.49
N LEU A 49 17.46 -8.05 7.28
CA LEU A 49 17.99 -7.85 5.92
C LEU A 49 18.28 -9.19 5.24
N ALA A 50 18.82 -10.16 5.95
CA ALA A 50 19.08 -11.49 5.41
C ALA A 50 17.79 -12.17 4.98
N LYS A 51 16.73 -12.07 5.78
CA LYS A 51 15.42 -12.62 5.44
C LYS A 51 14.80 -11.93 4.23
N ILE A 52 14.95 -10.62 4.11
CA ILE A 52 14.46 -9.89 2.95
C ILE A 52 15.17 -10.35 1.68
N VAL A 53 16.50 -10.46 1.72
CA VAL A 53 17.29 -10.90 0.57
C VAL A 53 16.94 -12.34 0.17
N SER A 54 16.72 -13.22 1.14
CA SER A 54 16.38 -14.62 0.87
C SER A 54 14.92 -14.83 0.49
N GLY A 55 14.09 -13.79 0.62
CA GLY A 55 12.65 -13.88 0.31
C GLY A 55 11.82 -14.56 1.40
N THR A 56 12.37 -14.71 2.61
CA THR A 56 11.68 -15.37 3.73
C THR A 56 11.08 -14.39 4.75
N ALA A 57 11.28 -13.08 4.55
CA ALA A 57 10.69 -12.07 5.44
C ALA A 57 9.20 -11.92 5.16
N ASN A 58 8.41 -11.86 6.23
CA ASN A 58 6.97 -11.61 6.15
C ASN A 58 6.71 -10.10 6.30
N LEU A 59 7.10 -9.34 5.29
CA LEU A 59 6.88 -7.89 5.27
C LEU A 59 5.42 -7.58 5.03
N ASP A 60 4.96 -6.46 5.59
CA ASP A 60 3.60 -5.98 5.35
C ASP A 60 3.35 -5.83 3.86
N LYS A 61 2.15 -6.13 3.44
CA LYS A 61 1.73 -6.01 2.06
C LYS A 61 0.35 -5.38 1.97
N PHE A 62 0.01 -4.92 0.78
CA PHE A 62 -1.25 -4.23 0.53
C PHE A 62 -2.06 -5.02 -0.49
N ARG A 63 -3.35 -5.10 -0.25
CA ARG A 63 -4.30 -5.73 -1.17
C ARG A 63 -5.63 -4.97 -1.11
N TYR A 64 -6.57 -5.32 -1.99
CA TYR A 64 -7.86 -4.65 -1.97
C TYR A 64 -9.00 -5.67 -1.93
N TYR A 65 -10.09 -5.23 -1.33
CA TYR A 65 -11.36 -5.92 -1.34
C TYR A 65 -12.35 -5.18 -2.23
N GLU A 66 -13.16 -5.93 -2.94
CA GLU A 66 -14.16 -5.39 -3.85
C GLU A 66 -15.49 -5.26 -3.13
N GLY A 67 -15.94 -4.03 -2.94
CA GLY A 67 -17.26 -3.73 -2.41
C GLY A 67 -18.22 -3.31 -3.50
N LYS A 68 -19.44 -2.91 -3.13
CA LYS A 68 -20.45 -2.49 -4.09
C LYS A 68 -20.08 -1.20 -4.81
N LYS A 69 -19.55 -0.23 -4.08
CA LYS A 69 -19.18 1.07 -4.61
C LYS A 69 -17.68 1.28 -4.65
N TYR A 70 -16.96 0.77 -3.68
CA TYR A 70 -15.54 1.03 -3.50
C TYR A 70 -14.71 -0.24 -3.51
N LEU A 71 -13.48 -0.11 -4.02
CA LEU A 71 -12.41 -1.04 -3.75
C LEU A 71 -11.68 -0.52 -2.51
N LYS A 72 -11.57 -1.35 -1.48
CA LYS A 72 -10.95 -0.97 -0.22
C LYS A 72 -9.52 -1.51 -0.18
N VAL A 73 -8.55 -0.62 -0.17
CA VAL A 73 -7.12 -0.99 -0.05
C VAL A 73 -6.76 -1.13 1.41
N VAL A 74 -6.28 -2.30 1.79
CA VAL A 74 -5.93 -2.61 3.18
C VAL A 74 -4.48 -3.05 3.28
N ARG A 75 -3.90 -2.76 4.44
CA ARG A 75 -2.57 -3.22 4.81
C ARG A 75 -2.70 -4.50 5.60
N GLU A 76 -1.92 -5.51 5.24
CA GLU A 76 -1.86 -6.78 5.94
C GLU A 76 -0.54 -6.93 6.66
N GLU A 77 -0.60 -7.43 7.89
CA GLU A 77 0.59 -7.79 8.66
C GLU A 77 0.54 -9.28 8.98
N PHE A 78 1.74 -9.91 9.03
CA PHE A 78 1.82 -11.29 9.47
C PHE A 78 1.84 -11.32 10.99
N ASP A 79 0.79 -11.89 11.58
CA ASP A 79 0.58 -11.93 13.02
C ASP A 79 1.19 -13.20 13.60
N THR A 80 2.26 -13.04 14.39
CA THR A 80 2.92 -14.14 15.08
C THR A 80 2.53 -14.22 16.57
N PHE A 81 1.69 -13.30 17.04
CA PHE A 81 1.33 -13.23 18.46
C PHE A 81 0.64 -14.52 18.91
N GLN A 82 1.10 -15.07 20.01
CA GLN A 82 0.59 -16.33 20.59
C GLN A 82 0.54 -17.48 19.60
N GLY A 83 1.53 -17.54 18.69
CA GLY A 83 1.63 -18.64 17.72
C GLY A 83 0.61 -18.63 16.59
N ARG A 84 -0.08 -17.51 16.36
CA ARG A 84 -1.13 -17.44 15.33
C ARG A 84 -0.60 -17.70 13.92
N ASN A 85 0.55 -17.14 13.56
CA ASN A 85 1.24 -17.33 12.27
C ASN A 85 0.30 -17.21 11.07
N LYS A 86 -0.42 -16.07 10.98
CA LYS A 86 -1.34 -15.82 9.87
C LYS A 86 -1.37 -14.34 9.52
N TRP A 87 -1.72 -14.05 8.27
CA TRP A 87 -1.93 -12.69 7.80
C TRP A 87 -3.25 -12.14 8.35
N ARG A 88 -3.24 -10.88 8.73
CA ARG A 88 -4.46 -10.19 9.13
C ARG A 88 -4.44 -8.75 8.64
N ASP A 89 -5.63 -8.22 8.37
CA ASP A 89 -5.81 -6.82 7.98
C ASP A 89 -5.66 -5.94 9.21
N THR A 90 -4.83 -4.91 9.11
CA THR A 90 -4.56 -4.02 10.24
C THR A 90 -5.06 -2.60 10.04
N THR A 91 -5.01 -2.08 8.82
CA THR A 91 -5.44 -0.71 8.52
C THR A 91 -6.03 -0.62 7.13
N VAL A 92 -6.96 0.32 6.98
CA VAL A 92 -7.44 0.72 5.65
C VAL A 92 -6.54 1.84 5.16
N HIS A 93 -5.98 1.68 3.97
CA HIS A 93 -5.11 2.67 3.38
C HIS A 93 -5.85 3.68 2.52
N ALA A 94 -6.78 3.19 1.68
CA ALA A 94 -7.51 4.03 0.74
C ALA A 94 -8.81 3.36 0.31
N PHE A 95 -9.74 4.17 -0.17
CA PHE A 95 -10.94 3.73 -0.88
C PHE A 95 -10.87 4.24 -2.31
N ILE A 96 -11.24 3.40 -3.27
CA ILE A 96 -11.24 3.75 -4.69
C ILE A 96 -12.62 3.48 -5.25
N ASP A 97 -13.24 4.49 -5.88
CA ASP A 97 -14.52 4.30 -6.56
C ASP A 97 -14.30 3.31 -7.71
N ARG A 98 -15.03 2.21 -7.68
CA ARG A 98 -14.83 1.12 -8.63
C ARG A 98 -15.22 1.44 -10.07
N VAL A 99 -16.00 2.52 -10.26
CA VAL A 99 -16.45 2.96 -11.58
C VAL A 99 -15.59 4.10 -12.11
N THR A 100 -15.35 5.12 -11.28
CA THR A 100 -14.66 6.34 -11.71
C THR A 100 -13.15 6.29 -11.52
N GLY A 101 -12.65 5.46 -10.60
CA GLY A 101 -11.24 5.42 -10.24
C GLY A 101 -10.81 6.52 -9.28
N GLU A 102 -11.76 7.27 -8.74
CA GLU A 102 -11.49 8.32 -7.75
C GLU A 102 -10.96 7.71 -6.45
N VAL A 103 -9.87 8.26 -5.94
CA VAL A 103 -9.15 7.74 -4.77
C VAL A 103 -9.39 8.65 -3.57
N TYR A 104 -9.78 8.06 -2.46
CA TYR A 104 -10.11 8.74 -1.22
C TYR A 104 -9.26 8.23 -0.06
N LYS A 105 -8.93 9.14 0.85
CA LYS A 105 -8.39 8.77 2.15
C LYS A 105 -9.49 8.10 2.98
N PRO A 106 -9.19 7.14 3.85
CA PRO A 106 -10.22 6.57 4.71
C PRO A 106 -10.59 7.55 5.82
N ALA A 107 -11.90 7.63 6.13
CA ALA A 107 -12.39 8.30 7.32
C ALA A 107 -12.52 7.29 8.47
N SER A 108 -12.83 6.04 8.12
CA SER A 108 -12.98 4.94 9.07
C SER A 108 -12.72 3.64 8.34
N TRP A 109 -12.82 2.53 9.05
CA TRP A 109 -12.70 1.20 8.46
C TRP A 109 -13.73 0.95 7.34
N LYS A 110 -14.89 1.58 7.43
CA LYS A 110 -16.02 1.31 6.56
C LYS A 110 -16.29 2.38 5.50
N ALA A 111 -15.74 3.56 5.64
CA ALA A 111 -16.13 4.68 4.79
C ALA A 111 -14.96 5.58 4.41
N PRO A 112 -15.00 6.15 3.18
CA PRO A 112 -13.99 7.12 2.76
C PRO A 112 -14.23 8.49 3.39
N ALA A 113 -13.15 9.26 3.50
CA ALA A 113 -13.23 10.68 3.84
C ALA A 113 -13.78 11.47 2.65
N LYS A 114 -14.24 12.68 2.89
CA LYS A 114 -14.71 13.58 1.83
C LYS A 114 -13.54 13.98 0.92
N HIS A 115 -13.86 14.35 -0.28
CA HIS A 115 -12.98 14.92 -1.30
C HIS A 115 -12.01 13.89 -1.92
N VAL A 116 -12.03 13.87 -3.24
CA VAL A 116 -11.14 13.06 -4.07
C VAL A 116 -9.71 13.54 -3.88
N ARG A 117 -8.79 12.62 -3.66
CA ARG A 117 -7.35 12.92 -3.53
C ARG A 117 -6.63 12.74 -4.85
N PHE A 118 -6.94 11.70 -5.57
CA PHE A 118 -6.36 11.34 -6.85
C PHE A 118 -7.43 10.65 -7.69
N ASN A 119 -7.14 10.47 -8.98
CA ASN A 119 -8.04 9.75 -9.86
C ASN A 119 -7.23 8.82 -10.77
N LEU A 120 -7.49 7.52 -10.69
CA LEU A 120 -6.79 6.52 -11.49
C LEU A 120 -7.10 6.64 -12.99
N SER A 121 -8.17 7.34 -13.38
CA SER A 121 -8.45 7.62 -14.78
C SER A 121 -7.59 8.77 -15.34
N ASN A 122 -6.96 9.56 -14.48
CA ASN A 122 -6.05 10.61 -14.87
C ASN A 122 -4.64 10.02 -15.04
N ASP A 123 -4.02 10.26 -16.19
CA ASP A 123 -2.73 9.63 -16.52
C ASP A 123 -1.63 9.99 -15.53
N LEU A 124 -1.53 11.26 -15.15
CA LEU A 124 -0.49 11.70 -14.21
C LEU A 124 -0.72 11.11 -12.81
N ASP A 125 -1.95 11.18 -12.32
CA ASP A 125 -2.30 10.60 -11.01
C ASP A 125 -2.01 9.11 -11.00
N ARG A 126 -2.37 8.40 -12.05
CA ARG A 126 -2.13 6.95 -12.16
C ARG A 126 -0.65 6.63 -12.16
N GLN A 127 0.14 7.37 -12.92
CA GLN A 127 1.60 7.18 -12.92
C GLN A 127 2.18 7.36 -11.52
N ASN A 128 1.73 8.38 -10.81
CA ASN A 128 2.18 8.64 -9.44
C ASN A 128 1.77 7.53 -8.48
N LEU A 129 0.52 7.07 -8.57
CA LEU A 129 0.03 6.02 -7.66
C LEU A 129 0.63 4.64 -7.96
N HIS A 130 1.16 4.44 -9.15
CA HIS A 130 1.86 3.21 -9.51
C HIS A 130 3.37 3.30 -9.26
N ASP A 131 3.85 4.41 -8.75
CA ASP A 131 5.26 4.65 -8.49
C ASP A 131 5.58 4.42 -7.01
N PRO A 132 6.40 3.41 -6.69
CA PRO A 132 6.78 3.14 -5.31
C PRO A 132 7.54 4.30 -4.63
N ASN A 133 8.10 5.23 -5.42
CA ASN A 133 8.79 6.39 -4.87
C ASN A 133 7.84 7.53 -4.53
N PHE A 134 6.64 7.56 -5.13
CA PHE A 134 5.64 8.59 -4.87
C PHE A 134 4.73 8.21 -3.71
N VAL A 135 4.21 6.97 -3.72
CA VAL A 135 3.29 6.50 -2.68
C VAL A 135 4.06 6.26 -1.38
N GLY A 136 3.40 6.52 -0.26
CA GLY A 136 3.96 6.22 1.05
C GLY A 136 3.07 5.24 1.78
N TRP A 137 3.65 4.14 2.27
CA TRP A 137 2.87 3.12 2.97
C TRP A 137 2.13 3.67 4.20
N ALA A 138 2.62 4.77 4.78
CA ALA A 138 1.97 5.42 5.92
C ALA A 138 0.79 6.31 5.52
N GLY A 139 0.61 6.59 4.22
CA GLY A 139 -0.56 7.31 3.72
C GLY A 139 -0.48 8.83 3.75
N GLY A 140 0.68 9.41 4.03
CA GLY A 140 0.84 10.87 4.14
C GLY A 140 0.46 11.64 2.87
N TYR A 141 0.69 11.06 1.70
CA TYR A 141 0.38 11.68 0.42
C TYR A 141 -1.13 11.83 0.16
N LEU A 142 -1.97 11.14 0.93
CA LEU A 142 -3.44 11.21 0.81
C LEU A 142 -4.06 12.36 1.60
N TYR A 143 -3.29 13.06 2.39
CA TYR A 143 -3.80 14.21 3.14
C TYR A 143 -3.88 15.43 2.23
N MET A 144 -4.97 16.18 2.35
CA MET A 144 -5.11 17.45 1.65
C MET A 144 -4.27 18.51 2.35
N ARG A 145 -3.72 19.40 1.56
CA ARG A 145 -2.93 20.53 2.05
C ARG A 145 -3.66 21.84 1.83
#